data_3b512c0a905c6471ad2f3067e64da1ae
#
_entry.id   3b512c0a905c6471ad2f3067e64da1ae
#
_cell.length_a   1.000
_cell.length_b   1.000
_cell.length_c   1.000
_cell.angle_alpha   90.00
_cell.angle_beta   90.00
_cell.angle_gamma   90.00
#
_symmetry.space_group_name_H-M   'P 1'
#
loop_
_entity.id
_entity.type
_entity.pdbx_description
1 polymer ?
#
loop_
_entity_poly.entity_id
_entity_poly.type
_entity_poly.pdbx_seq_one_letter_code
_entity_poly.pdbx_strand_id
1 'polypeptide(L)'
;MISALPLRDLKGMPPSIELPANFAKIHTPRFECGDMVRWTGVGEQADWGIVIGKFYNCEPRRYCWMWCYIIWLAANSKSAAWCQFDTAREEDLEGFEDEKAADFDR
;
A
#
# COMPACT_ATOMS: atom_id res chain seq x y z
N MET A 1 20.78 -8.08 -7.91
CA MET A 1 20.30 -8.66 -8.22
C MET A 1 20.31 -9.78 -7.84
N ILE A 2 19.93 -10.32 -7.79
CA ILE A 2 19.89 -11.30 -7.30
C ILE A 2 20.13 -12.25 -7.91
N SER A 3 20.62 -12.70 -8.11
CA SER A 3 20.83 -13.52 -8.75
C SER A 3 20.82 -14.55 -8.48
N ALA A 4 20.89 -14.71 -8.07
CA ALA A 4 20.87 -15.64 -7.65
C ALA A 4 21.01 -16.88 -8.15
N LEU A 5 20.54 -17.87 -7.72
CA LEU A 5 20.61 -19.11 -8.22
C LEU A 5 19.73 -19.25 -9.31
N PRO A 6 20.15 -19.57 -10.44
CA PRO A 6 19.25 -19.86 -11.53
C PRO A 6 18.45 -21.07 -11.19
N LEU A 7 17.22 -21.04 -11.54
CA LEU A 7 16.36 -22.17 -11.27
C LEU A 7 16.86 -23.45 -11.88
N ARG A 8 17.50 -23.35 -13.00
CA ARG A 8 17.96 -24.56 -13.66
C ARG A 8 18.99 -25.30 -12.85
N ASP A 9 19.56 -24.65 -11.86
CA ASP A 9 20.53 -25.32 -11.02
C ASP A 9 19.89 -26.15 -9.94
N LEU A 10 18.57 -26.02 -9.80
CA LEU A 10 17.89 -26.80 -8.80
C LEU A 10 17.59 -28.16 -9.33
N LYS A 11 17.90 -29.19 -8.53
CA LYS A 11 17.60 -30.46 -8.94
C LYS A 11 16.18 -30.62 -8.89
N GLY A 12 15.54 -30.96 -9.85
CA GLY A 12 14.13 -31.08 -9.82
C GLY A 12 13.55 -29.71 -9.70
N MET A 13 13.11 -29.16 -10.77
CA MET A 13 12.47 -27.86 -10.71
C MET A 13 11.31 -27.88 -9.76
N PRO A 14 11.13 -26.82 -9.04
CA PRO A 14 9.94 -26.72 -8.21
C PRO A 14 8.71 -26.68 -9.08
N PRO A 15 7.58 -27.10 -8.55
CA PRO A 15 6.35 -27.04 -9.33
C PRO A 15 5.99 -25.60 -9.61
N SER A 16 5.26 -25.43 -10.65
CA SER A 16 4.76 -24.09 -10.97
C SER A 16 3.89 -23.62 -9.84
N ILE A 17 4.01 -22.33 -9.57
CA ILE A 17 3.16 -21.73 -8.56
C ILE A 17 1.92 -21.25 -9.27
N GLU A 18 0.78 -21.73 -8.79
CA GLU A 18 -0.45 -21.29 -9.36
C GLU A 18 -0.91 -20.04 -8.68
N LEU A 19 -1.15 -19.01 -9.44
CA LEU A 19 -1.62 -17.77 -8.85
C LEU A 19 -3.12 -17.86 -8.59
N PRO A 20 -3.60 -17.11 -7.60
CA PRO A 20 -5.03 -17.11 -7.33
C PRO A 20 -5.83 -16.72 -8.55
N ALA A 21 -7.05 -17.22 -8.64
CA ALA A 21 -7.88 -16.93 -9.78
C ALA A 21 -8.07 -15.45 -10.00
N ASN A 22 -8.15 -14.68 -8.93
CA ASN A 22 -8.37 -13.25 -9.07
C ASN A 22 -7.09 -12.47 -9.32
N PHE A 23 -5.95 -13.15 -9.35
CA PHE A 23 -4.70 -12.43 -9.58
C PHE A 23 -4.67 -11.84 -10.98
N ALA A 24 -5.20 -12.55 -11.94
CA ALA A 24 -5.21 -12.07 -13.31
C ALA A 24 -6.21 -10.96 -13.51
N LYS A 25 -7.04 -10.69 -12.51
CA LYS A 25 -8.04 -9.66 -12.61
C LYS A 25 -7.70 -8.49 -11.72
N ILE A 26 -6.42 -8.14 -11.70
CA ILE A 26 -5.98 -7.02 -10.90
C ILE A 26 -6.67 -5.75 -11.39
N HIS A 27 -7.36 -5.09 -10.49
CA HIS A 27 -8.01 -3.86 -10.87
C HIS A 27 -7.04 -2.71 -10.74
N THR A 28 -7.37 -1.60 -11.34
CA THR A 28 -6.56 -0.41 -11.27
C THR A 28 -6.54 0.09 -9.84
N PRO A 29 -5.37 0.44 -9.32
CA PRO A 29 -5.33 0.98 -7.96
C PRO A 29 -6.10 2.29 -7.90
N ARG A 30 -6.79 2.49 -6.80
CA ARG A 30 -7.56 3.71 -6.62
C ARG A 30 -6.69 4.94 -6.46
N PHE A 31 -5.50 4.76 -5.93
CA PHE A 31 -4.63 5.89 -5.65
C PHE A 31 -3.30 5.74 -6.33
N GLU A 32 -2.70 6.86 -6.64
CA GLU A 32 -1.38 6.88 -7.26
C GLU A 32 -0.43 7.63 -6.35
N CYS A 33 0.86 7.46 -6.59
CA CYS A 33 1.85 8.18 -5.81
C CYS A 33 1.61 9.67 -5.96
N GLY A 34 1.61 10.36 -4.85
CA GLY A 34 1.32 11.79 -4.85
C GLY A 34 -0.09 12.12 -4.40
N ASP A 35 -0.98 11.14 -4.40
CA ASP A 35 -2.35 11.40 -3.97
C ASP A 35 -2.40 11.58 -2.47
N MET A 36 -3.27 12.46 -2.02
CA MET A 36 -3.50 12.64 -0.60
C MET A 36 -4.62 11.74 -0.16
N VAL A 37 -4.41 11.04 0.93
CA VAL A 37 -5.38 10.11 1.44
C VAL A 37 -5.46 10.22 2.96
N ARG A 38 -6.53 9.71 3.51
CA ARG A 38 -6.66 9.61 4.96
C ARG A 38 -7.33 8.28 5.26
N TRP A 39 -7.14 7.83 6.48
CA TRP A 39 -7.76 6.60 6.91
C TRP A 39 -9.24 6.85 7.17
N THR A 40 -10.07 5.90 6.78
CA THR A 40 -11.50 6.04 6.98
C THR A 40 -11.88 5.63 8.39
N GLY A 41 -13.06 6.05 8.80
CA GLY A 41 -13.65 5.53 10.01
C GLY A 41 -13.15 6.09 11.34
N VAL A 42 -12.23 7.00 11.29
CA VAL A 42 -11.66 7.54 12.52
C VAL A 42 -12.06 8.99 12.75
N GLY A 43 -12.75 9.57 11.81
CA GLY A 43 -13.22 10.93 11.96
C GLY A 43 -12.11 11.95 11.88
N GLU A 44 -12.25 13.02 12.62
CA GLU A 44 -11.30 14.10 12.52
C GLU A 44 -9.92 13.77 13.05
N GLN A 45 -9.83 12.65 13.76
CA GLN A 45 -8.55 12.26 14.31
C GLN A 45 -7.78 11.33 13.39
N ALA A 46 -8.31 11.08 12.23
CA ALA A 46 -7.68 10.14 11.33
C ALA A 46 -6.32 10.64 10.87
N ASP A 47 -5.41 9.69 10.72
CA ASP A 47 -4.13 10.00 10.11
C ASP A 47 -4.34 10.30 8.65
N TRP A 48 -3.44 11.06 8.07
CA TRP A 48 -3.51 11.39 6.67
C TRP A 48 -2.12 11.64 6.14
N GLY A 49 -1.98 11.57 4.85
CA GLY A 49 -0.70 11.76 4.25
C GLY A 49 -0.73 11.61 2.74
N ILE A 50 0.43 11.37 2.17
CA ILE A 50 0.58 11.27 0.73
C ILE A 50 1.05 9.87 0.38
N VAL A 51 0.47 9.30 -0.66
CA VAL A 51 0.88 7.98 -1.13
C VAL A 51 2.27 8.10 -1.74
N ILE A 52 3.19 7.29 -1.27
CA ILE A 52 4.53 7.26 -1.81
C ILE A 52 4.89 5.91 -2.40
N GLY A 53 4.01 4.93 -2.27
CA GLY A 53 4.25 3.63 -2.86
C GLY A 53 2.99 2.82 -2.84
N LYS A 54 2.97 1.77 -3.65
CA LYS A 54 1.83 0.87 -3.67
C LYS A 54 2.33 -0.51 -3.96
N PHE A 55 1.62 -1.50 -3.46
CA PHE A 55 1.99 -2.88 -3.70
C PHE A 55 0.74 -3.75 -3.62
N TYR A 56 0.81 -4.89 -4.27
CA TYR A 56 -0.31 -5.80 -4.33
C TYR A 56 -0.01 -6.94 -3.39
N ASN A 57 -0.91 -7.18 -2.46
CA ASN A 57 -0.62 -8.13 -1.40
C ASN A 57 -1.83 -9.01 -1.11
N CYS A 58 -1.57 -10.18 -0.60
CA CYS A 58 -2.62 -11.10 -0.24
C CYS A 58 -2.98 -10.90 1.22
N GLU A 59 -4.27 -10.72 1.47
CA GLU A 59 -4.75 -10.57 2.83
C GLU A 59 -5.02 -11.98 3.36
N PRO A 60 -4.22 -12.47 4.30
CA PRO A 60 -4.33 -13.86 4.73
C PRO A 60 -5.70 -14.24 5.25
N ARG A 61 -6.36 -13.34 5.94
CA ARG A 61 -7.64 -13.66 6.52
C ARG A 61 -8.74 -13.79 5.49
N ARG A 62 -8.60 -13.08 4.40
CA ARG A 62 -9.62 -13.09 3.37
C ARG A 62 -9.22 -13.89 2.16
N TYR A 63 -7.95 -14.31 2.13
CA TYR A 63 -7.44 -15.06 0.99
C TYR A 63 -7.71 -14.35 -0.32
N CYS A 64 -7.55 -13.03 -0.31
CA CYS A 64 -7.73 -12.27 -1.53
C CYS A 64 -6.60 -11.28 -1.69
N TRP A 65 -6.33 -10.95 -2.94
CA TRP A 65 -5.28 -10.02 -3.26
C TRP A 65 -5.87 -8.62 -3.33
N MET A 66 -5.14 -7.66 -2.84
CA MET A 66 -5.64 -6.30 -2.82
C MET A 66 -4.48 -5.32 -2.88
N TRP A 67 -4.79 -4.11 -3.30
CA TRP A 67 -3.81 -3.05 -3.31
C TRP A 67 -3.59 -2.52 -1.91
N CYS A 68 -2.34 -2.25 -1.63
CA CYS A 68 -1.94 -1.63 -0.37
C CYS A 68 -1.04 -0.46 -0.70
N TYR A 69 -0.96 0.48 0.22
CA TYR A 69 -0.24 1.72 -0.04
C TYR A 69 0.68 2.06 1.10
N ILE A 70 1.76 2.72 0.75
CA ILE A 70 2.67 3.26 1.74
C ILE A 70 2.39 4.74 1.78
N ILE A 71 2.07 5.25 2.96
CA ILE A 71 1.64 6.61 3.15
C ILE A 71 2.68 7.38 3.95
N TRP A 72 3.16 8.48 3.39
CA TRP A 72 4.05 9.37 4.13
C TRP A 72 3.14 10.27 4.95
N LEU A 73 3.26 10.16 6.26
CA LEU A 73 2.32 10.85 7.13
C LEU A 73 2.59 12.34 7.20
N ALA A 74 1.54 13.11 7.23
CA ALA A 74 1.66 14.55 7.37
C ALA A 74 2.20 14.87 8.75
N ALA A 75 2.95 15.92 8.85
CA ALA A 75 3.58 16.27 10.11
C ALA A 75 2.58 16.45 11.23
N ASN A 76 1.38 16.92 10.91
CA ASN A 76 0.36 17.10 11.93
C ASN A 76 -0.57 15.91 12.08
N SER A 77 -0.24 14.80 11.43
CA SER A 77 -1.02 13.59 11.60
C SER A 77 -0.72 13.01 12.97
N LYS A 78 -1.71 12.40 13.56
CA LYS A 78 -1.58 11.89 14.92
C LYS A 78 -0.40 10.96 15.08
N SER A 79 -0.23 10.04 14.17
CA SER A 79 0.82 9.04 14.30
C SER A 79 2.18 9.54 13.86
N ALA A 80 2.27 10.75 13.35
CA ALA A 80 3.55 11.28 12.89
C ALA A 80 4.53 11.45 14.04
N ALA A 81 4.04 11.45 15.26
CA ALA A 81 4.91 11.55 16.42
C ALA A 81 5.75 10.29 16.58
N TRP A 82 5.29 9.18 16.03
CA TRP A 82 5.98 7.91 16.19
C TRP A 82 6.63 7.39 14.93
N CYS A 83 6.08 7.72 13.80
CA CYS A 83 6.60 7.15 12.55
C CYS A 83 6.41 8.15 11.43
N GLN A 84 7.22 7.99 10.39
CA GLN A 84 7.14 8.89 9.26
C GLN A 84 6.22 8.36 8.19
N PHE A 85 6.02 7.05 8.14
CA PHE A 85 5.13 6.49 7.14
C PHE A 85 4.47 5.24 7.73
N ASP A 86 3.41 4.83 7.08
CA ASP A 86 2.67 3.66 7.51
C ASP A 86 2.05 3.04 6.26
N THR A 87 1.55 1.83 6.40
CA THR A 87 0.93 1.16 5.28
C THR A 87 -0.56 1.00 5.55
N ALA A 88 -1.32 0.91 4.48
CA ALA A 88 -2.76 0.76 4.61
C ALA A 88 -3.31 0.00 3.42
N ARG A 89 -4.40 -0.72 3.64
CA ARG A 89 -5.11 -1.38 2.56
C ARG A 89 -5.97 -0.36 1.85
N GLU A 90 -6.22 -0.62 0.57
CA GLU A 90 -7.00 0.32 -0.20
C GLU A 90 -8.35 0.64 0.42
N GLU A 91 -8.99 -0.37 0.97
CA GLU A 91 -10.31 -0.16 1.56
C GLU A 91 -10.30 0.69 2.81
N ASP A 92 -9.15 0.87 3.42
CA ASP A 92 -9.06 1.65 4.64
C ASP A 92 -8.73 3.11 4.37
N LEU A 93 -8.65 3.50 3.13
CA LEU A 93 -8.28 4.84 2.76
C LEU A 93 -9.34 5.51 1.93
N GLU A 94 -9.37 6.82 2.00
CA GLU A 94 -10.23 7.60 1.13
C GLU A 94 -9.45 8.80 0.65
N GLY A 95 -9.81 9.31 -0.50
CA GLY A 95 -9.16 10.50 -1.03
C GLY A 95 -9.37 11.65 -0.09
N PHE A 96 -8.38 12.52 -0.02
CA PHE A 96 -8.44 13.60 0.93
C PHE A 96 -7.86 14.85 0.29
N GLU A 97 -8.68 15.86 0.17
CA GLU A 97 -8.21 17.13 -0.34
C GLU A 97 -8.48 18.16 0.70
N ASP A 98 -7.44 18.79 1.16
CA ASP A 98 -7.59 19.70 2.26
C ASP A 98 -6.58 20.80 2.09
N GLU A 99 -6.88 21.94 2.60
CA GLU A 99 -5.94 23.03 2.57
C GLU A 99 -4.67 22.67 3.31
N LYS A 100 -4.77 21.68 4.16
CA LYS A 100 -3.61 21.20 4.89
C LYS A 100 -2.57 20.58 3.99
N ALA A 101 -2.88 20.42 2.72
CA ALA A 101 -1.91 19.89 1.80
C ALA A 101 -0.64 20.72 1.85
N ALA A 102 -0.74 21.97 2.19
CA ALA A 102 0.43 22.81 2.25
C ALA A 102 1.43 22.32 3.28
N ASP A 103 0.98 21.52 4.23
CA ASP A 103 1.88 21.03 5.25
C ASP A 103 2.94 20.09 4.69
N PHE A 104 2.76 19.61 3.49
CA PHE A 104 3.75 18.74 2.88
C PHE A 104 4.79 19.51 2.10
N ASP A 105 4.54 20.77 1.92
CA ASP A 105 5.44 21.56 1.15
C ASP A 105 6.61 21.91 2.03
N ARG A 106 7.69 21.31 1.83
CA ARG A 106 8.82 21.52 2.71
C ARG A 106 9.80 22.52 2.16
#